data_7aea2b4e23b9971458304f312ecfa82d
#
_entry.id   7aea2b4e23b9971458304f312ecfa82d
#
_cell.length_a   1.000
_cell.length_b   1.000
_cell.length_c   1.000
_cell.angle_alpha   90.00
_cell.angle_beta   90.00
_cell.angle_gamma   90.00
#
_symmetry.space_group_name_H-M   'P 1'
#
loop_
_entity.id
_entity.type
_entity.pdbx_description
1 polymer ?
#
loop_
_entity_poly.entity_id
_entity_poly.type
_entity_poly.pdbx_seq_one_letter_code
_entity_poly.pdbx_strand_id
1 'polypeptide(L)'
;MKIGFFGAGKMAEGILSAIADKTGVVMAEKLPERAAELKARYGVRVTDDLAAVAKAADLIFLAVKPQDVDAVAAVVKPLLGASRTLVSIVAGKTLAKLRRAFGPKVGLVRVMPNLALRAGAGMCAICSAPKTSARAVKAVEAILGGAGATVVLKERDFDAVTALSGSGPAYFAYMEEAMAEGGVALGLKPSVARLLAAQTMYGTAKFLRESGMELRPFIDGVCTKGGTTAAGMKKLAKPAFKKIVAETLAAAARRSKELA
;
A
#
# COMPACT_ATOMS: atom_id res chain seq x y z
N MET A 1 2.47 -23.01 -2.84
CA MET A 1 3.60 -22.06 -2.96
C MET A 1 3.91 -21.55 -1.57
N LYS A 2 5.14 -21.74 -1.10
CA LYS A 2 5.57 -21.31 0.23
C LYS A 2 5.92 -19.81 0.20
N ILE A 3 5.50 -19.08 1.22
CA ILE A 3 5.62 -17.63 1.28
C ILE A 3 6.66 -17.26 2.35
N GLY A 4 7.57 -16.36 2.00
CA GLY A 4 8.58 -15.83 2.90
C GLY A 4 8.51 -14.30 3.01
N PHE A 5 9.09 -13.77 4.09
CA PHE A 5 9.25 -12.34 4.27
C PHE A 5 10.66 -12.01 4.76
N PHE A 6 11.31 -11.09 4.09
CA PHE A 6 12.49 -10.41 4.61
C PHE A 6 12.03 -9.10 5.25
N GLY A 7 12.02 -9.08 6.58
CA GLY A 7 11.43 -8.05 7.41
C GLY A 7 9.97 -8.32 7.77
N ALA A 8 9.61 -8.04 9.02
CA ALA A 8 8.30 -8.30 9.58
C ALA A 8 7.66 -7.05 10.21
N GLY A 9 7.92 -5.88 9.59
CA GLY A 9 7.34 -4.61 10.00
C GLY A 9 5.81 -4.54 9.75
N LYS A 10 5.23 -3.41 10.10
CA LYS A 10 3.77 -3.17 10.03
C LYS A 10 3.16 -3.44 8.64
N MET A 11 3.88 -3.14 7.55
CA MET A 11 3.39 -3.39 6.19
C MET A 11 3.44 -4.88 5.85
N ALA A 12 4.50 -5.59 6.24
CA ALA A 12 4.59 -7.04 6.11
C ALA A 12 3.47 -7.75 6.88
N GLU A 13 3.17 -7.28 8.09
CA GLU A 13 2.04 -7.78 8.90
C GLU A 13 0.69 -7.55 8.20
N GLY A 14 0.49 -6.39 7.58
CA GLY A 14 -0.72 -6.13 6.80
C GLY A 14 -0.88 -7.12 5.63
N ILE A 15 0.20 -7.45 4.93
CA ILE A 15 0.19 -8.48 3.88
C ILE A 15 -0.05 -9.87 4.49
N LEU A 16 0.61 -10.19 5.58
CA LEU A 16 0.43 -11.47 6.29
C LEU A 16 -1.02 -11.67 6.71
N SER A 17 -1.70 -10.62 7.19
CA SER A 17 -3.10 -10.72 7.60
C SER A 17 -4.03 -11.09 6.44
N ALA A 18 -3.69 -10.70 5.22
CA ALA A 18 -4.43 -11.01 4.00
C ALA A 18 -4.22 -12.44 3.47
N ILE A 19 -3.18 -13.13 3.92
CA ILE A 19 -2.92 -14.52 3.54
C ILE A 19 -3.92 -15.42 4.27
N ALA A 20 -4.78 -16.09 3.52
CA ALA A 20 -5.82 -16.95 4.11
C ALA A 20 -5.21 -18.16 4.84
N ASP A 21 -4.34 -18.90 4.15
CA ASP A 21 -3.60 -20.02 4.75
C ASP A 21 -2.16 -19.58 5.08
N LYS A 22 -1.88 -19.46 6.35
CA LYS A 22 -0.57 -19.08 6.88
C LYS A 22 0.37 -20.25 7.14
N THR A 23 -0.11 -21.46 6.88
CA THR A 23 0.69 -22.69 7.03
C THR A 23 1.90 -22.62 6.08
N GLY A 24 3.10 -22.76 6.62
CA GLY A 24 4.33 -22.67 5.84
C GLY A 24 4.80 -21.25 5.51
N VAL A 25 4.15 -20.21 6.04
CA VAL A 25 4.71 -18.85 6.01
C VAL A 25 5.90 -18.77 6.95
N VAL A 26 7.02 -18.19 6.46
CA VAL A 26 8.22 -17.95 7.24
C VAL A 26 8.64 -16.49 7.11
N MET A 27 8.98 -15.86 8.24
CA MET A 27 9.37 -14.44 8.28
C MET A 27 10.74 -14.27 8.92
N ALA A 28 11.53 -13.35 8.39
CA ALA A 28 12.76 -12.90 9.03
C ALA A 28 12.50 -11.62 9.83
N GLU A 29 12.78 -11.65 11.13
CA GLU A 29 12.70 -10.51 12.04
C GLU A 29 13.84 -10.56 13.07
N LYS A 30 14.55 -9.44 13.23
CA LYS A 30 15.70 -9.33 14.14
C LYS A 30 15.29 -9.02 15.58
N LEU A 31 14.13 -8.34 15.78
CA LEU A 31 13.66 -7.94 17.09
C LEU A 31 12.91 -9.09 17.76
N PRO A 32 13.44 -9.66 18.88
CA PRO A 32 12.83 -10.83 19.53
C PRO A 32 11.38 -10.60 19.97
N GLU A 33 11.08 -9.42 20.51
CA GLU A 33 9.73 -9.04 20.95
C GLU A 33 8.73 -9.07 19.77
N ARG A 34 9.14 -8.48 18.63
CA ARG A 34 8.32 -8.48 17.42
C ARG A 34 8.11 -9.89 16.85
N ALA A 35 9.16 -10.70 16.89
CA ALA A 35 9.08 -12.10 16.47
C ALA A 35 8.11 -12.89 17.36
N ALA A 36 8.14 -12.69 18.69
CA ALA A 36 7.22 -13.33 19.63
C ALA A 36 5.77 -12.89 19.39
N GLU A 37 5.52 -11.59 19.19
CA GLU A 37 4.19 -11.05 18.88
C GLU A 37 3.59 -11.71 17.63
N LEU A 38 4.34 -11.80 16.54
CA LEU A 38 3.87 -12.38 15.27
C LEU A 38 3.60 -13.88 15.39
N LYS A 39 4.46 -14.62 16.11
CA LYS A 39 4.24 -16.05 16.41
C LYS A 39 2.95 -16.24 17.19
N ALA A 40 2.74 -15.47 18.25
CA ALA A 40 1.54 -15.59 19.09
C ALA A 40 0.26 -15.23 18.33
N ARG A 41 0.29 -14.17 17.55
CA ARG A 41 -0.91 -13.65 16.87
C ARG A 41 -1.31 -14.44 15.62
N TYR A 42 -0.33 -14.91 14.84
CA TYR A 42 -0.59 -15.51 13.52
C TYR A 42 -0.18 -16.97 13.40
N GLY A 43 0.50 -17.56 14.39
CA GLY A 43 0.99 -18.94 14.33
C GLY A 43 2.09 -19.18 13.29
N VAL A 44 2.73 -18.14 12.78
CA VAL A 44 3.74 -18.24 11.71
C VAL A 44 5.14 -18.52 12.27
N ARG A 45 5.97 -19.13 11.46
CA ARG A 45 7.39 -19.32 11.79
C ARG A 45 8.14 -18.00 11.62
N VAL A 46 8.83 -17.55 12.66
CA VAL A 46 9.70 -16.36 12.62
C VAL A 46 11.10 -16.76 13.04
N THR A 47 12.10 -16.28 12.32
CA THR A 47 13.54 -16.50 12.53
C THR A 47 14.30 -15.20 12.32
N ASP A 48 15.52 -15.08 12.79
CA ASP A 48 16.46 -14.00 12.48
C ASP A 48 17.34 -14.31 11.24
N ASP A 49 17.30 -15.58 10.77
CA ASP A 49 18.08 -16.06 9.63
C ASP A 49 17.38 -15.81 8.28
N LEU A 50 17.89 -14.82 7.53
CA LEU A 50 17.46 -14.51 6.16
C LEU A 50 17.68 -15.70 5.21
N ALA A 51 18.78 -16.47 5.40
CA ALA A 51 19.09 -17.60 4.53
C ALA A 51 18.09 -18.75 4.72
N ALA A 52 17.62 -18.99 5.94
CA ALA A 52 16.58 -19.96 6.22
C ALA A 52 15.27 -19.60 5.49
N VAL A 53 14.86 -18.32 5.48
CA VAL A 53 13.69 -17.83 4.72
C VAL A 53 13.90 -18.01 3.22
N ALA A 54 15.07 -17.61 2.69
CA ALA A 54 15.40 -17.73 1.27
C ALA A 54 15.36 -19.18 0.77
N LYS A 55 15.77 -20.14 1.60
CA LYS A 55 15.72 -21.58 1.26
C LYS A 55 14.31 -22.15 1.35
N ALA A 56 13.51 -21.69 2.29
CA ALA A 56 12.19 -22.26 2.58
C ALA A 56 11.06 -21.78 1.65
N ALA A 57 11.18 -20.60 1.06
CA ALA A 57 10.07 -19.95 0.35
C ALA A 57 10.29 -19.85 -1.17
N ASP A 58 9.19 -19.91 -1.92
CA ASP A 58 9.14 -19.73 -3.36
C ASP A 58 8.85 -18.27 -3.75
N LEU A 59 7.94 -17.63 -2.99
CA LEU A 59 7.53 -16.24 -3.13
C LEU A 59 7.96 -15.48 -1.88
N ILE A 60 8.81 -14.47 -2.04
CA ILE A 60 9.43 -13.80 -0.90
C ILE A 60 9.16 -12.30 -0.96
N PHE A 61 8.46 -11.78 0.05
CA PHE A 61 8.24 -10.35 0.20
C PHE A 61 9.46 -9.68 0.82
N LEU A 62 10.03 -8.71 0.11
CA LEU A 62 11.07 -7.82 0.61
C LEU A 62 10.40 -6.62 1.28
N ALA A 63 10.36 -6.63 2.61
CA ALA A 63 9.61 -5.70 3.44
C ALA A 63 10.50 -4.99 4.49
N VAL A 64 11.78 -4.81 4.16
CA VAL A 64 12.74 -4.05 4.97
C VAL A 64 12.73 -2.56 4.59
N LYS A 65 13.43 -1.73 5.38
CA LYS A 65 13.63 -0.33 5.03
C LYS A 65 14.56 -0.19 3.81
N PRO A 66 14.43 0.90 3.01
CA PRO A 66 15.24 1.08 1.79
C PRO A 66 16.76 0.97 1.99
N GLN A 67 17.27 1.41 3.14
CA GLN A 67 18.69 1.34 3.48
C GLN A 67 19.17 -0.08 3.79
N ASP A 68 18.30 -1.00 4.16
CA ASP A 68 18.65 -2.36 4.54
C ASP A 68 18.68 -3.34 3.34
N VAL A 69 18.22 -2.89 2.17
CA VAL A 69 18.07 -3.75 0.97
C VAL A 69 19.41 -4.38 0.56
N ASP A 70 20.48 -3.61 0.55
CA ASP A 70 21.79 -4.09 0.09
C ASP A 70 22.39 -5.10 1.08
N ALA A 71 22.19 -4.91 2.39
CA ALA A 71 22.58 -5.86 3.42
C ALA A 71 21.82 -7.20 3.30
N VAL A 72 20.50 -7.14 3.04
CA VAL A 72 19.71 -8.33 2.76
C VAL A 72 20.21 -9.03 1.49
N ALA A 73 20.44 -8.27 0.42
CA ALA A 73 20.87 -8.80 -0.86
C ALA A 73 22.22 -9.52 -0.74
N ALA A 74 23.18 -8.99 0.03
CA ALA A 74 24.47 -9.62 0.26
C ALA A 74 24.35 -11.05 0.81
N VAL A 75 23.39 -11.29 1.70
CA VAL A 75 23.15 -12.60 2.31
C VAL A 75 22.40 -13.53 1.36
N VAL A 76 21.31 -13.04 0.74
CA VAL A 76 20.34 -13.94 0.09
C VAL A 76 20.57 -14.12 -1.41
N LYS A 77 21.30 -13.23 -2.08
CA LYS A 77 21.54 -13.29 -3.53
C LYS A 77 22.08 -14.65 -4.02
N PRO A 78 23.04 -15.29 -3.34
CA PRO A 78 23.51 -16.61 -3.77
C PRO A 78 22.44 -17.72 -3.68
N LEU A 79 21.40 -17.51 -2.87
CA LEU A 79 20.35 -18.48 -2.59
C LEU A 79 19.10 -18.29 -3.48
N LEU A 80 19.02 -17.15 -4.20
CA LEU A 80 17.87 -16.81 -5.04
C LEU A 80 18.09 -17.26 -6.48
N GLY A 81 17.47 -18.38 -6.85
CA GLY A 81 17.49 -18.92 -8.22
C GLY A 81 16.25 -18.56 -9.03
N ALA A 82 16.18 -19.12 -10.27
CA ALA A 82 15.09 -18.87 -11.21
C ALA A 82 13.72 -19.40 -10.76
N SER A 83 13.69 -20.34 -9.82
CA SER A 83 12.45 -20.89 -9.26
C SER A 83 11.81 -19.97 -8.22
N ARG A 84 12.49 -18.91 -7.79
CA ARG A 84 12.03 -18.00 -6.75
C ARG A 84 11.59 -16.66 -7.32
N THR A 85 10.63 -16.03 -6.65
CA THR A 85 10.18 -14.67 -6.98
C THR A 85 10.31 -13.78 -5.76
N LEU A 86 11.03 -12.67 -5.91
CA LEU A 86 11.16 -11.62 -4.91
C LEU A 86 10.11 -10.54 -5.20
N VAL A 87 9.28 -10.22 -4.22
CA VAL A 87 8.22 -9.22 -4.27
C VAL A 87 8.63 -8.03 -3.41
N SER A 88 9.09 -6.97 -4.00
CA SER A 88 9.52 -5.78 -3.27
C SER A 88 8.36 -4.83 -3.00
N ILE A 89 8.15 -4.49 -1.73
CA ILE A 89 7.28 -3.40 -1.29
C ILE A 89 8.09 -2.17 -0.84
N VAL A 90 9.38 -2.15 -1.15
CA VAL A 90 10.30 -1.10 -0.71
C VAL A 90 10.14 0.14 -1.57
N ALA A 91 9.79 1.27 -0.95
CA ALA A 91 9.70 2.55 -1.64
C ALA A 91 11.04 2.97 -2.28
N GLY A 92 11.01 3.60 -3.46
CA GLY A 92 12.21 4.10 -4.14
C GLY A 92 13.13 3.01 -4.74
N LYS A 93 12.80 1.72 -4.64
CA LYS A 93 13.61 0.65 -5.26
C LYS A 93 12.97 0.18 -6.56
N THR A 94 13.52 0.63 -7.69
CA THR A 94 13.07 0.22 -9.03
C THR A 94 13.43 -1.24 -9.34
N LEU A 95 12.75 -1.83 -10.32
CA LEU A 95 13.08 -3.19 -10.80
C LEU A 95 14.54 -3.28 -11.27
N ALA A 96 15.09 -2.21 -11.86
CA ALA A 96 16.49 -2.15 -12.25
C ALA A 96 17.43 -2.19 -11.03
N LYS A 97 17.15 -1.41 -9.97
CA LYS A 97 17.92 -1.44 -8.72
C LYS A 97 17.81 -2.80 -8.04
N LEU A 98 16.60 -3.38 -7.98
CA LEU A 98 16.38 -4.72 -7.43
C LEU A 98 17.14 -5.79 -8.24
N ARG A 99 17.13 -5.71 -9.57
CA ARG A 99 17.88 -6.61 -10.44
C ARG A 99 19.38 -6.54 -10.20
N ARG A 100 19.93 -5.36 -9.98
CA ARG A 100 21.34 -5.16 -9.63
C ARG A 100 21.68 -5.80 -8.28
N ALA A 101 20.84 -5.58 -7.27
CA ALA A 101 21.04 -6.09 -5.94
C ALA A 101 20.92 -7.63 -5.85
N PHE A 102 19.83 -8.20 -6.38
CA PHE A 102 19.48 -9.61 -6.19
C PHE A 102 19.89 -10.53 -7.37
N GLY A 103 20.40 -9.98 -8.45
CA GLY A 103 20.96 -10.73 -9.58
C GLY A 103 19.94 -11.07 -10.67
N PRO A 104 20.40 -11.66 -11.81
CA PRO A 104 19.60 -11.77 -13.04
C PRO A 104 18.60 -12.93 -13.02
N LYS A 105 18.77 -13.93 -12.17
CA LYS A 105 18.01 -15.19 -12.21
C LYS A 105 16.65 -15.10 -11.53
N VAL A 106 16.55 -14.43 -10.38
CA VAL A 106 15.32 -14.36 -9.58
C VAL A 106 14.22 -13.58 -10.29
N GLY A 107 12.97 -14.08 -10.23
CA GLY A 107 11.79 -13.33 -10.65
C GLY A 107 11.61 -12.08 -9.76
N LEU A 108 11.23 -10.95 -10.35
CA LEU A 108 11.05 -9.71 -9.60
C LEU A 108 9.66 -9.14 -9.83
N VAL A 109 8.96 -8.88 -8.74
CA VAL A 109 7.73 -8.11 -8.70
C VAL A 109 7.95 -6.89 -7.82
N ARG A 110 7.54 -5.72 -8.28
CA ARG A 110 7.50 -4.51 -7.49
C ARG A 110 6.06 -4.17 -7.16
N VAL A 111 5.81 -3.87 -5.91
CA VAL A 111 4.48 -3.49 -5.41
C VAL A 111 4.58 -2.15 -4.72
N MET A 112 3.60 -1.28 -4.96
CA MET A 112 3.39 -0.06 -4.19
C MET A 112 2.08 -0.18 -3.44
N PRO A 113 2.11 -0.64 -2.17
CA PRO A 113 0.94 -0.70 -1.31
C PRO A 113 0.70 0.65 -0.65
N ASN A 114 -0.49 0.83 -0.05
CA ASN A 114 -0.75 1.92 0.87
C ASN A 114 -1.13 1.41 2.27
N LEU A 115 -1.15 2.34 3.25
CA LEU A 115 -1.36 2.00 4.66
C LEU A 115 -2.72 1.37 4.96
N ALA A 116 -3.75 1.66 4.15
CA ALA A 116 -5.10 1.12 4.31
C ALA A 116 -5.16 -0.41 4.12
N LEU A 117 -4.11 -1.03 3.57
CA LEU A 117 -3.94 -2.48 3.50
C LEU A 117 -4.05 -3.14 4.90
N ARG A 118 -3.61 -2.47 5.96
CA ARG A 118 -3.73 -2.98 7.34
C ARG A 118 -5.18 -3.06 7.85
N ALA A 119 -6.07 -2.33 7.21
CA ALA A 119 -7.51 -2.36 7.49
C ALA A 119 -8.30 -3.23 6.48
N GLY A 120 -7.63 -4.01 5.63
CA GLY A 120 -8.27 -4.81 4.59
C GLY A 120 -8.87 -3.98 3.43
N ALA A 121 -8.51 -2.70 3.33
CA ALA A 121 -9.02 -1.76 2.33
C ALA A 121 -7.89 -1.07 1.55
N GLY A 122 -6.75 -1.74 1.40
CA GLY A 122 -5.58 -1.19 0.73
C GLY A 122 -5.74 -1.08 -0.77
N MET A 123 -4.84 -0.28 -1.38
CA MET A 123 -4.60 -0.27 -2.81
C MET A 123 -3.16 -0.69 -3.07
N CYS A 124 -2.96 -1.67 -3.95
CA CYS A 124 -1.65 -2.16 -4.32
C CYS A 124 -1.45 -2.07 -5.83
N ALA A 125 -0.53 -1.24 -6.29
CA ALA A 125 -0.07 -1.30 -7.67
C ALA A 125 1.05 -2.32 -7.81
N ILE A 126 1.02 -3.09 -8.90
CA ILE A 126 1.92 -4.21 -9.16
C ILE A 126 2.57 -4.03 -10.51
N CYS A 127 3.88 -4.21 -10.60
CA CYS A 127 4.56 -4.43 -11.87
C CYS A 127 5.61 -5.54 -11.71
N SER A 128 6.01 -6.15 -12.82
CA SER A 128 6.98 -7.23 -12.81
C SER A 128 8.10 -7.01 -13.83
N ALA A 129 9.28 -7.51 -13.54
CA ALA A 129 10.36 -7.56 -14.51
C ALA A 129 10.05 -8.56 -15.64
N PRO A 130 10.62 -8.37 -16.85
CA PRO A 130 10.58 -9.38 -17.90
C PRO A 130 11.05 -10.74 -17.39
N LYS A 131 10.45 -11.83 -17.92
CA LYS A 131 10.71 -13.22 -17.53
C LYS A 131 10.29 -13.60 -16.09
N THR A 132 9.61 -12.74 -15.35
CA THR A 132 8.95 -13.13 -14.09
C THR A 132 7.77 -14.05 -14.41
N SER A 133 7.63 -15.13 -13.65
CA SER A 133 6.54 -16.10 -13.85
C SER A 133 5.17 -15.46 -13.73
N ALA A 134 4.31 -15.62 -14.74
CA ALA A 134 2.92 -15.15 -14.70
C ALA A 134 2.14 -15.76 -13.53
N ARG A 135 2.44 -17.03 -13.18
CA ARG A 135 1.86 -17.69 -11.99
C ARG A 135 2.22 -16.96 -10.69
N ALA A 136 3.47 -16.50 -10.58
CA ALA A 136 3.91 -15.75 -9.40
C ALA A 136 3.22 -14.38 -9.32
N VAL A 137 3.08 -13.67 -10.45
CA VAL A 137 2.36 -12.38 -10.50
C VAL A 137 0.91 -12.56 -10.06
N LYS A 138 0.19 -13.54 -10.61
CA LYS A 138 -1.19 -13.86 -10.21
C LYS A 138 -1.31 -14.22 -8.73
N ALA A 139 -0.33 -14.94 -8.19
CA ALA A 139 -0.32 -15.25 -6.76
C ALA A 139 -0.13 -13.99 -5.90
N VAL A 140 0.73 -13.05 -6.31
CA VAL A 140 0.88 -11.74 -5.64
C VAL A 140 -0.42 -10.96 -5.69
N GLU A 141 -1.08 -10.90 -6.86
CA GLU A 141 -2.39 -10.25 -7.01
C GLU A 141 -3.44 -10.85 -6.08
N ALA A 142 -3.51 -12.19 -6.01
CA ALA A 142 -4.47 -12.88 -5.14
C ALA A 142 -4.22 -12.60 -3.64
N ILE A 143 -2.95 -12.65 -3.22
CA ILE A 143 -2.57 -12.35 -1.82
C ILE A 143 -2.93 -10.91 -1.46
N LEU A 144 -2.53 -9.95 -2.28
CA LEU A 144 -2.76 -8.53 -2.01
C LEU A 144 -4.24 -8.16 -2.17
N GLY A 145 -4.96 -8.83 -3.08
CA GLY A 145 -6.40 -8.70 -3.25
C GLY A 145 -7.21 -9.08 -2.01
N GLY A 146 -6.68 -9.98 -1.16
CA GLY A 146 -7.26 -10.29 0.15
C GLY A 146 -7.21 -9.15 1.18
N ALA A 147 -6.37 -8.13 0.93
CA ALA A 147 -6.26 -6.93 1.78
C ALA A 147 -6.76 -5.65 1.11
N GLY A 148 -7.47 -5.75 -0.01
CA GLY A 148 -8.01 -4.59 -0.70
C GLY A 148 -8.12 -4.77 -2.20
N ALA A 149 -7.71 -3.76 -2.98
CA ALA A 149 -7.71 -3.79 -4.43
C ALA A 149 -6.29 -3.85 -5.00
N THR A 150 -6.15 -4.44 -6.18
CA THR A 150 -4.90 -4.51 -6.90
C THR A 150 -5.05 -3.94 -8.32
N VAL A 151 -3.97 -3.43 -8.88
CA VAL A 151 -3.88 -3.04 -10.29
C VAL A 151 -2.50 -3.35 -10.83
N VAL A 152 -2.43 -3.93 -12.02
CA VAL A 152 -1.17 -4.17 -12.71
C VAL A 152 -0.89 -3.00 -13.64
N LEU A 153 0.27 -2.37 -13.50
CA LEU A 153 0.68 -1.17 -14.23
C LEU A 153 2.11 -1.32 -14.78
N LYS A 154 2.51 -0.39 -15.62
CA LYS A 154 3.92 -0.27 -16.04
C LYS A 154 4.74 0.42 -14.96
N GLU A 155 6.01 0.04 -14.80
CA GLU A 155 6.85 0.64 -13.75
C GLU A 155 6.97 2.17 -13.87
N ARG A 156 6.92 2.73 -15.07
CA ARG A 156 6.95 4.18 -15.31
C ARG A 156 5.81 4.95 -14.63
N ASP A 157 4.74 4.27 -14.25
CA ASP A 157 3.56 4.89 -13.65
C ASP A 157 3.67 4.93 -12.10
N PHE A 158 4.70 4.30 -11.52
CA PHE A 158 4.81 4.11 -10.07
C PHE A 158 5.03 5.40 -9.27
N ASP A 159 5.63 6.42 -9.87
CA ASP A 159 5.78 7.72 -9.18
C ASP A 159 4.42 8.41 -9.02
N ALA A 160 3.57 8.35 -10.04
CA ALA A 160 2.19 8.84 -9.96
C ALA A 160 1.35 8.01 -8.96
N VAL A 161 1.52 6.67 -8.98
CA VAL A 161 0.88 5.77 -8.00
C VAL A 161 1.32 6.11 -6.57
N THR A 162 2.60 6.33 -6.35
CA THR A 162 3.14 6.69 -5.04
C THR A 162 2.51 7.99 -4.55
N ALA A 163 2.43 9.00 -5.41
CA ALA A 163 1.82 10.28 -5.09
C ALA A 163 0.31 10.15 -4.78
N LEU A 164 -0.44 9.45 -5.64
CA LEU A 164 -1.89 9.37 -5.53
C LEU A 164 -2.35 8.40 -4.44
N SER A 165 -1.80 7.19 -4.43
CA SER A 165 -2.26 6.09 -3.59
C SER A 165 -1.35 5.83 -2.40
N GLY A 166 -0.03 5.85 -2.57
CA GLY A 166 0.92 5.64 -1.48
C GLY A 166 0.82 6.73 -0.41
N SER A 167 0.83 7.99 -0.84
CA SER A 167 0.69 9.18 0.02
C SER A 167 -0.76 9.55 0.32
N GLY A 168 -1.70 9.08 -0.50
CA GLY A 168 -3.13 9.41 -0.44
C GLY A 168 -3.77 9.30 0.94
N PRO A 169 -3.47 8.26 1.75
CA PRO A 169 -4.03 8.15 3.09
C PRO A 169 -3.78 9.38 3.97
N ALA A 170 -2.60 10.02 3.85
CA ALA A 170 -2.31 11.24 4.59
C ALA A 170 -3.14 12.43 4.09
N TYR A 171 -3.39 12.53 2.80
CA TYR A 171 -4.19 13.63 2.23
C TYR A 171 -5.66 13.51 2.62
N PHE A 172 -6.20 12.29 2.62
CA PHE A 172 -7.58 12.05 3.08
C PHE A 172 -7.72 12.28 4.58
N ALA A 173 -6.75 11.87 5.41
CA ALA A 173 -6.76 12.15 6.83
C ALA A 173 -6.70 13.67 7.12
N TYR A 174 -5.91 14.43 6.36
CA TYR A 174 -5.84 15.89 6.47
C TYR A 174 -7.16 16.57 6.07
N MET A 175 -7.83 16.04 5.03
CA MET A 175 -9.18 16.52 4.65
C MET A 175 -10.20 16.24 5.75
N GLU A 176 -10.15 15.05 6.37
CA GLU A 176 -11.01 14.67 7.51
C GLU A 176 -10.80 15.62 8.69
N GLU A 177 -9.53 15.92 9.01
CA GLU A 177 -9.15 16.88 10.07
C GLU A 177 -9.76 18.25 9.79
N ALA A 178 -9.58 18.80 8.58
CA ALA A 178 -10.12 20.11 8.21
C ALA A 178 -11.67 20.16 8.28
N MET A 179 -12.34 19.08 7.90
CA MET A 179 -13.81 18.98 8.04
C MET A 179 -14.23 18.93 9.51
N ALA A 180 -13.52 18.21 10.36
CA ALA A 180 -13.80 18.15 11.80
C ALA A 180 -13.57 19.51 12.47
N GLU A 181 -12.49 20.22 12.14
CA GLU A 181 -12.22 21.59 12.63
C GLU A 181 -13.33 22.56 12.19
N GLY A 182 -13.77 22.49 10.93
CA GLY A 182 -14.91 23.26 10.44
C GLY A 182 -16.19 22.98 11.23
N GLY A 183 -16.46 21.71 11.57
CA GLY A 183 -17.58 21.31 12.41
C GLY A 183 -17.51 21.89 13.83
N VAL A 184 -16.32 21.92 14.43
CA VAL A 184 -16.09 22.54 15.74
C VAL A 184 -16.33 24.06 15.68
N ALA A 185 -15.86 24.72 14.63
CA ALA A 185 -16.11 26.15 14.42
C ALA A 185 -17.60 26.50 14.27
N LEU A 186 -18.43 25.52 13.86
CA LEU A 186 -19.88 25.62 13.80
C LEU A 186 -20.59 25.24 15.12
N GLY A 187 -19.84 24.97 16.20
CA GLY A 187 -20.39 24.72 17.52
C GLY A 187 -20.54 23.24 17.90
N LEU A 188 -20.06 22.29 17.08
CA LEU A 188 -20.07 20.88 17.45
C LEU A 188 -18.99 20.58 18.50
N LYS A 189 -19.26 19.61 19.38
CA LYS A 189 -18.22 19.06 20.25
C LYS A 189 -17.13 18.38 19.41
N PRO A 190 -15.83 18.51 19.74
CA PRO A 190 -14.74 17.94 18.95
C PRO A 190 -14.89 16.44 18.63
N SER A 191 -15.32 15.64 19.61
CA SER A 191 -15.55 14.21 19.42
C SER A 191 -16.67 13.91 18.42
N VAL A 192 -17.73 14.73 18.42
CA VAL A 192 -18.87 14.59 17.49
C VAL A 192 -18.46 15.01 16.08
N ALA A 193 -17.79 16.15 15.94
CA ALA A 193 -17.32 16.64 14.64
C ALA A 193 -16.39 15.61 13.96
N ARG A 194 -15.46 15.05 14.74
CA ARG A 194 -14.54 14.01 14.27
C ARG A 194 -15.27 12.74 13.85
N LEU A 195 -16.23 12.25 14.64
CA LEU A 195 -17.04 11.08 14.28
C LEU A 195 -17.81 11.30 12.96
N LEU A 196 -18.45 12.47 12.83
CA LEU A 196 -19.22 12.82 11.62
C LEU A 196 -18.32 12.88 10.39
N ALA A 197 -17.17 13.55 10.47
CA ALA A 197 -16.23 13.66 9.35
C ALA A 197 -15.73 12.28 8.91
N ALA A 198 -15.22 11.48 9.85
CA ALA A 198 -14.71 10.14 9.59
C ALA A 198 -15.76 9.22 8.96
N GLN A 199 -16.95 9.15 9.56
CA GLN A 199 -18.02 8.28 9.07
C GLN A 199 -18.55 8.71 7.71
N THR A 200 -18.64 10.02 7.46
CA THR A 200 -19.08 10.55 6.16
C THR A 200 -18.07 10.22 5.06
N MET A 201 -16.76 10.39 5.32
CA MET A 201 -15.70 10.04 4.38
C MET A 201 -15.71 8.55 4.05
N TYR A 202 -15.74 7.69 5.06
CA TYR A 202 -15.82 6.24 4.90
C TYR A 202 -17.07 5.81 4.12
N GLY A 203 -18.23 6.29 4.52
CA GLY A 203 -19.52 5.94 3.90
C GLY A 203 -19.59 6.35 2.43
N THR A 204 -19.09 7.55 2.10
CA THR A 204 -19.03 8.05 0.73
C THR A 204 -18.14 7.19 -0.15
N ALA A 205 -16.93 6.90 0.31
CA ALA A 205 -15.99 6.06 -0.45
C ALA A 205 -16.52 4.63 -0.63
N LYS A 206 -17.12 4.06 0.41
CA LYS A 206 -17.76 2.73 0.37
C LYS A 206 -18.90 2.70 -0.63
N PHE A 207 -19.85 3.66 -0.56
CA PHE A 207 -21.00 3.75 -1.45
C PHE A 207 -20.56 3.83 -2.92
N LEU A 208 -19.64 4.75 -3.24
CA LEU A 208 -19.15 4.94 -4.61
C LEU A 208 -18.50 3.68 -5.17
N ARG A 209 -17.72 2.98 -4.34
CA ARG A 209 -17.04 1.75 -4.75
C ARG A 209 -18.01 0.60 -4.98
N GLU A 210 -19.02 0.44 -4.14
CA GLU A 210 -19.99 -0.67 -4.21
C GLU A 210 -21.06 -0.44 -5.29
N SER A 211 -21.50 0.80 -5.48
CA SER A 211 -22.48 1.14 -6.51
C SER A 211 -21.91 1.25 -7.92
N GLY A 212 -20.59 1.49 -8.05
CA GLY A 212 -19.96 1.82 -9.33
C GLY A 212 -20.43 3.16 -9.92
N MET A 213 -21.12 3.99 -9.13
CA MET A 213 -21.62 5.28 -9.60
C MET A 213 -20.48 6.23 -9.95
N GLU A 214 -20.59 6.92 -11.08
CA GLU A 214 -19.65 7.96 -11.48
C GLU A 214 -19.67 9.14 -10.51
N LEU A 215 -18.48 9.73 -10.28
CA LEU A 215 -18.32 10.82 -9.29
C LEU A 215 -19.22 12.04 -9.57
N ARG A 216 -19.34 12.43 -10.84
CA ARG A 216 -20.10 13.64 -11.18
C ARG A 216 -21.59 13.46 -10.94
N PRO A 217 -22.26 12.40 -11.43
CA PRO A 217 -23.66 12.12 -11.10
C PRO A 217 -23.92 12.01 -9.59
N PHE A 218 -23.01 11.39 -8.84
CA PHE A 218 -23.14 11.32 -7.38
C PHE A 218 -23.13 12.72 -6.75
N ILE A 219 -22.14 13.56 -7.09
CA ILE A 219 -22.04 14.94 -6.56
C ILE A 219 -23.31 15.74 -6.90
N ASP A 220 -23.77 15.67 -8.15
CA ASP A 220 -24.94 16.39 -8.60
C ASP A 220 -26.23 15.90 -7.91
N GLY A 221 -26.33 14.61 -7.63
CA GLY A 221 -27.45 14.00 -6.88
C GLY A 221 -27.53 14.45 -5.42
N VAL A 222 -26.38 14.69 -4.77
CA VAL A 222 -26.34 15.23 -3.39
C VAL A 222 -26.54 16.75 -3.37
N CYS A 223 -26.27 17.45 -4.48
CA CYS A 223 -26.36 18.91 -4.60
C CYS A 223 -27.75 19.36 -5.09
N THR A 224 -28.77 19.27 -4.24
CA THR A 224 -30.09 19.78 -4.58
C THR A 224 -30.12 21.32 -4.77
N LYS A 225 -30.93 21.81 -5.71
CA LYS A 225 -31.04 23.24 -6.00
C LYS A 225 -31.45 24.03 -4.76
N GLY A 226 -30.66 25.02 -4.37
CA GLY A 226 -30.88 25.81 -3.15
C GLY A 226 -30.55 25.14 -1.84
N GLY A 227 -30.09 23.88 -1.87
CA GLY A 227 -29.73 23.12 -0.67
C GLY A 227 -28.37 23.50 -0.05
N THR A 228 -28.15 23.02 1.16
CA THR A 228 -26.92 23.26 1.94
C THR A 228 -25.67 22.76 1.21
N THR A 229 -25.74 21.57 0.58
CA THR A 229 -24.65 21.01 -0.20
C THR A 229 -24.26 21.90 -1.37
N ALA A 230 -25.26 22.44 -2.11
CA ALA A 230 -24.99 23.35 -3.22
C ALA A 230 -24.31 24.66 -2.75
N ALA A 231 -24.68 25.18 -1.58
CA ALA A 231 -24.04 26.35 -0.99
C ALA A 231 -22.58 26.07 -0.59
N GLY A 232 -22.30 24.93 0.03
CA GLY A 232 -20.96 24.49 0.36
C GLY A 232 -20.09 24.27 -0.87
N MET A 233 -20.61 23.61 -1.90
CA MET A 233 -19.89 23.35 -3.15
C MET A 233 -19.52 24.63 -3.91
N LYS A 234 -20.27 25.71 -3.82
CA LYS A 234 -19.87 27.03 -4.36
C LYS A 234 -18.54 27.54 -3.78
N LYS A 235 -18.20 27.12 -2.57
CA LYS A 235 -16.92 27.45 -1.93
C LYS A 235 -15.82 26.43 -2.28
N LEU A 236 -16.12 25.14 -2.18
CA LEU A 236 -15.16 24.05 -2.38
C LEU A 236 -14.77 23.88 -3.85
N ALA A 237 -15.72 23.94 -4.78
CA ALA A 237 -15.50 23.67 -6.21
C ALA A 237 -14.78 24.80 -6.97
N LYS A 238 -14.08 25.69 -6.27
CA LYS A 238 -13.25 26.72 -6.91
C LYS A 238 -12.05 26.10 -7.62
N PRO A 239 -11.58 26.68 -8.75
CA PRO A 239 -10.38 26.17 -9.45
C PRO A 239 -9.15 26.02 -8.56
N ALA A 240 -9.01 26.89 -7.54
CA ALA A 240 -7.91 26.85 -6.58
C ALA A 240 -7.81 25.49 -5.84
N PHE A 241 -8.94 24.87 -5.46
CA PHE A 241 -8.91 23.58 -4.78
C PHE A 241 -8.29 22.48 -5.66
N LYS A 242 -8.76 22.35 -6.91
CA LYS A 242 -8.21 21.36 -7.85
C LYS A 242 -6.74 21.63 -8.16
N LYS A 243 -6.35 22.90 -8.24
CA LYS A 243 -4.95 23.30 -8.46
C LYS A 243 -4.06 22.85 -7.29
N ILE A 244 -4.46 23.11 -6.04
CA ILE A 244 -3.73 22.68 -4.84
C ILE A 244 -3.56 21.15 -4.84
N VAL A 245 -4.62 20.38 -5.13
CA VAL A 245 -4.55 18.93 -5.20
C VAL A 245 -3.56 18.46 -6.28
N ALA A 246 -3.63 19.05 -7.48
CA ALA A 246 -2.71 18.70 -8.58
C ALA A 246 -1.25 19.02 -8.23
N GLU A 247 -0.98 20.17 -7.62
CA GLU A 247 0.36 20.58 -7.19
C GLU A 247 0.90 19.68 -6.07
N THR A 248 0.04 19.26 -5.14
CA THR A 248 0.38 18.29 -4.08
C THR A 248 0.83 16.97 -4.67
N LEU A 249 0.05 16.41 -5.60
CA LEU A 249 0.40 15.15 -6.28
C LEU A 249 1.68 15.30 -7.11
N ALA A 250 1.84 16.41 -7.82
CA ALA A 250 3.05 16.67 -8.60
C ALA A 250 4.31 16.77 -7.73
N ALA A 251 4.21 17.40 -6.56
CA ALA A 251 5.32 17.49 -5.61
C ALA A 251 5.71 16.09 -5.07
N ALA A 252 4.72 15.29 -4.68
CA ALA A 252 4.95 13.93 -4.20
C ALA A 252 5.54 13.01 -5.28
N ALA A 253 5.08 13.12 -6.54
CA ALA A 253 5.61 12.34 -7.66
C ALA A 253 7.06 12.73 -7.98
N ARG A 254 7.41 14.02 -7.95
CA ARG A 254 8.81 14.48 -8.10
C ARG A 254 9.67 13.87 -7.00
N ARG A 255 9.23 13.94 -5.76
CA ARG A 255 10.00 13.38 -4.63
C ARG A 255 10.17 11.86 -4.75
N SER A 256 9.14 11.14 -5.18
CA SER A 256 9.22 9.71 -5.46
C SER A 256 10.31 9.39 -6.48
N LYS A 257 10.39 10.16 -7.56
CA LYS A 257 11.41 10.01 -8.60
C LYS A 257 12.82 10.28 -8.09
N GLU A 258 13.02 11.27 -7.21
CA GLU A 258 14.32 11.58 -6.59
C GLU A 258 14.81 10.45 -5.67
N LEU A 259 13.89 9.73 -5.03
CA LEU A 259 14.21 8.59 -4.16
C LEU A 259 14.45 7.30 -4.95
N ALA A 260 13.98 7.24 -6.19
CA ALA A 260 14.13 6.08 -7.08
C ALA A 260 15.49 6.05 -7.76
#